data_ffd3b065ff752d4c6a2e646d6fb2f6c2
#
_entry.id   ffd3b065ff752d4c6a2e646d6fb2f6c2
#
_cell.length_a   1.000
_cell.length_b   1.000
_cell.length_c   1.000
_cell.angle_alpha   90.00
_cell.angle_beta   90.00
_cell.angle_gamma   90.00
#
_symmetry.space_group_name_H-M   'P 1'
#
loop_
_entity.id
_entity.type
_entity.pdbx_description
1 polymer ?
#
loop_
_entity_poly.entity_id
_entity_poly.type
_entity_poly.pdbx_seq_one_letter_code
_entity_poly.pdbx_strand_id
1 'polypeptide(L)'
;VIRSLMEEFDLFDVKPEEMYFQIGCGAIILDDLENKLKKYYGINRESYFISNAESNQKFVLATCCTPILGESVLGFRNSDGTITVHTRSCPNANNLAAKFGDKIVSVKWDKELNSGSSYLARISLKGTDRIGMMNDITRVTSQVMNINIRRINLGAEEGIFDGFIDLYVRDIDDLENLMKKLAVIKGME
;
A
#
# COMPACT_ATOMS: atom_id res chain seq x y z
N VAL A 1 -18.44 -7.89 20.97
CA VAL A 1 -17.41 -6.87 20.68
C VAL A 1 -17.80 -5.53 21.32
N ILE A 2 -18.92 -4.89 20.94
CA ILE A 2 -19.33 -3.58 21.47
C ILE A 2 -19.53 -3.62 23.00
N ARG A 3 -20.15 -4.66 23.55
CA ARG A 3 -20.38 -4.83 24.97
C ARG A 3 -19.09 -4.93 25.79
N SER A 4 -18.10 -5.67 25.30
CA SER A 4 -16.77 -5.77 25.92
C SER A 4 -15.99 -4.47 25.88
N LEU A 5 -16.18 -3.66 24.82
CA LEU A 5 -15.62 -2.31 24.73
C LEU A 5 -16.23 -1.37 25.75
N MET A 6 -17.55 -1.45 25.97
CA MET A 6 -18.25 -0.63 26.95
C MET A 6 -17.81 -0.96 28.38
N GLU A 7 -17.49 -2.23 28.66
CA GLU A 7 -16.95 -2.68 29.95
C GLU A 7 -15.54 -2.12 30.22
N GLU A 8 -14.66 -2.14 29.22
CA GLU A 8 -13.26 -1.71 29.36
C GLU A 8 -13.10 -0.18 29.54
N PHE A 9 -14.04 0.60 28.99
CA PHE A 9 -14.01 2.07 29.04
C PHE A 9 -14.94 2.66 30.12
N ASP A 10 -15.49 1.81 31.02
CA ASP A 10 -16.51 2.25 32.03
C ASP A 10 -17.75 2.91 31.39
N LEU A 11 -18.08 2.47 30.16
CA LEU A 11 -19.15 3.04 29.35
C LEU A 11 -20.47 2.23 29.49
N PHE A 12 -20.67 1.55 30.58
CA PHE A 12 -21.84 0.67 30.80
C PHE A 12 -23.19 1.34 30.58
N ASP A 13 -23.25 2.65 30.81
CA ASP A 13 -24.48 3.45 30.66
C ASP A 13 -24.49 4.29 29.37
N VAL A 14 -23.47 4.16 28.49
CA VAL A 14 -23.36 4.96 27.29
C VAL A 14 -23.94 4.21 26.10
N LYS A 15 -24.87 4.85 25.38
CA LYS A 15 -25.42 4.29 24.13
C LYS A 15 -24.36 4.21 23.05
N PRO A 16 -24.45 3.24 22.11
CA PRO A 16 -23.50 3.13 20.99
C PRO A 16 -23.30 4.43 20.21
N GLU A 17 -24.38 5.21 20.04
CA GLU A 17 -24.34 6.48 19.33
C GLU A 17 -23.46 7.51 20.06
N GLU A 18 -23.52 7.52 21.40
CA GLU A 18 -22.70 8.38 22.25
C GLU A 18 -21.22 8.01 22.16
N MET A 19 -20.92 6.71 22.09
CA MET A 19 -19.53 6.24 21.88
C MET A 19 -18.98 6.70 20.53
N TYR A 20 -19.78 6.64 19.45
CA TYR A 20 -19.38 7.17 18.15
C TYR A 20 -19.15 8.69 18.19
N PHE A 21 -19.98 9.41 18.93
CA PHE A 21 -19.80 10.84 19.13
C PHE A 21 -18.51 11.15 19.88
N GLN A 22 -18.21 10.43 20.96
CA GLN A 22 -16.98 10.62 21.75
C GLN A 22 -15.70 10.28 20.95
N ILE A 23 -15.75 9.31 20.05
CA ILE A 23 -14.67 9.04 19.09
C ILE A 23 -14.55 10.19 18.10
N GLY A 24 -15.67 10.66 17.56
CA GLY A 24 -15.70 11.73 16.55
C GLY A 24 -15.23 13.09 17.08
N CYS A 25 -15.48 13.41 18.35
CA CYS A 25 -14.99 14.64 18.99
C CYS A 25 -13.58 14.51 19.61
N GLY A 26 -12.96 13.32 19.53
CA GLY A 26 -11.61 13.08 20.06
C GLY A 26 -11.54 12.85 21.58
N ALA A 27 -12.68 12.73 22.26
CA ALA A 27 -12.72 12.36 23.68
C ALA A 27 -12.22 10.93 23.93
N ILE A 28 -12.41 10.04 22.92
CA ILE A 28 -11.82 8.71 22.86
C ILE A 28 -10.87 8.70 21.68
N ILE A 29 -9.57 8.53 21.93
CA ILE A 29 -8.55 8.44 20.90
C ILE A 29 -8.58 7.03 20.30
N LEU A 30 -8.73 6.93 18.97
CA LEU A 30 -8.81 5.65 18.25
C LEU A 30 -7.60 4.75 18.49
N ASP A 31 -6.41 5.32 18.60
CA ASP A 31 -5.17 4.58 18.87
C ASP A 31 -5.17 3.94 20.27
N ASP A 32 -5.68 4.63 21.26
CA ASP A 32 -5.83 4.11 22.63
C ASP A 32 -6.88 2.99 22.68
N LEU A 33 -7.98 3.16 21.95
CA LEU A 33 -9.00 2.14 21.78
C LEU A 33 -8.42 0.87 21.12
N GLU A 34 -7.67 1.04 20.04
CA GLU A 34 -7.02 -0.06 19.32
C GLU A 34 -5.99 -0.79 20.21
N ASN A 35 -5.19 -0.06 20.97
CA ASN A 35 -4.18 -0.63 21.87
C ASN A 35 -4.82 -1.40 23.03
N LYS A 36 -5.90 -0.89 23.62
CA LYS A 36 -6.65 -1.59 24.68
C LYS A 36 -7.34 -2.84 24.15
N LEU A 37 -7.93 -2.78 22.94
CA LEU A 37 -8.51 -3.96 22.28
C LEU A 37 -7.46 -5.04 22.00
N LYS A 38 -6.27 -4.65 21.53
CA LYS A 38 -5.15 -5.56 21.33
C LYS A 38 -4.76 -6.27 22.61
N LYS A 39 -4.72 -5.54 23.73
CA LYS A 39 -4.40 -6.08 25.06
C LYS A 39 -5.48 -7.02 25.58
N TYR A 40 -6.76 -6.64 25.44
CA TYR A 40 -7.89 -7.42 25.95
C TYR A 40 -8.07 -8.75 25.22
N TYR A 41 -7.95 -8.75 23.89
CA TYR A 41 -8.10 -9.96 23.09
C TYR A 41 -6.82 -10.78 22.93
N GLY A 42 -5.73 -10.40 23.62
CA GLY A 42 -4.45 -11.07 23.50
C GLY A 42 -3.90 -11.04 22.06
N ILE A 43 -4.39 -10.09 21.24
CA ILE A 43 -3.94 -9.89 19.87
C ILE A 43 -2.61 -9.14 19.95
N ASN A 44 -1.61 -9.81 20.49
CA ASN A 44 -0.22 -9.40 20.34
C ASN A 44 0.17 -9.73 18.89
N ARG A 45 -0.36 -8.94 17.92
CA ARG A 45 0.13 -9.03 16.55
C ARG A 45 1.54 -8.49 16.57
N GLU A 46 2.49 -9.43 16.55
CA GLU A 46 3.88 -9.08 16.34
C GLU A 46 3.95 -8.14 15.14
N SER A 47 4.44 -6.92 15.38
CA SER A 47 4.65 -5.95 14.32
C SER A 47 6.06 -6.11 13.81
N TYR A 48 6.20 -6.46 12.54
CA TYR A 48 7.48 -6.63 11.89
C TYR A 48 7.80 -5.41 11.03
N PHE A 49 9.07 -5.00 11.07
CA PHE A 49 9.58 -3.95 10.18
C PHE A 49 10.22 -4.60 8.96
N ILE A 50 9.71 -4.24 7.79
CA ILE A 50 10.26 -4.71 6.51
C ILE A 50 11.57 -3.99 6.29
N SER A 51 12.67 -4.73 6.25
CA SER A 51 13.99 -4.21 5.91
C SER A 51 14.68 -5.14 4.93
N ASN A 52 15.52 -4.57 4.07
CA ASN A 52 16.44 -5.33 3.21
C ASN A 52 17.72 -5.76 3.96
N ALA A 53 17.89 -5.32 5.21
CA ALA A 53 19.00 -5.74 6.05
C ALA A 53 18.80 -7.20 6.50
N GLU A 54 19.88 -7.88 6.85
CA GLU A 54 19.88 -9.22 7.42
C GLU A 54 19.15 -9.24 8.77
N SER A 55 17.82 -9.32 8.69
CA SER A 55 16.95 -9.52 9.85
C SER A 55 16.72 -11.03 10.03
N ASN A 56 16.51 -11.49 11.27
CA ASN A 56 16.14 -12.89 11.55
C ASN A 56 14.83 -13.32 10.89
N GLN A 57 14.06 -12.37 10.34
CA GLN A 57 12.80 -12.60 9.66
C GLN A 57 12.92 -12.30 8.16
N LYS A 58 12.71 -13.30 7.33
CA LYS A 58 12.76 -13.16 5.87
C LYS A 58 11.43 -12.66 5.33
N PHE A 59 11.47 -11.51 4.65
CA PHE A 59 10.32 -10.94 3.94
C PHE A 59 10.40 -11.23 2.44
N VAL A 60 9.23 -11.51 1.85
CA VAL A 60 9.07 -11.72 0.41
C VAL A 60 7.94 -10.82 -0.08
N LEU A 61 8.24 -9.93 -1.03
CA LEU A 61 7.21 -9.09 -1.64
C LEU A 61 6.35 -9.95 -2.59
N ALA A 62 5.02 -9.85 -2.42
CA ALA A 62 4.08 -10.62 -3.23
C ALA A 62 4.12 -10.18 -4.71
N THR A 63 4.23 -11.14 -5.61
CA THR A 63 4.28 -10.87 -7.07
C THR A 63 2.95 -10.44 -7.65
N CYS A 64 1.83 -10.71 -6.97
CA CYS A 64 0.48 -10.37 -7.43
C CYS A 64 0.12 -8.89 -7.27
N CYS A 65 0.78 -8.16 -6.36
CA CYS A 65 0.51 -6.75 -6.08
C CYS A 65 1.79 -5.91 -5.97
N THR A 66 2.97 -6.54 -5.96
CA THR A 66 4.29 -5.87 -5.98
C THR A 66 4.34 -4.62 -5.09
N PRO A 67 4.16 -4.78 -3.74
CA PRO A 67 4.08 -3.63 -2.84
C PRO A 67 5.35 -2.81 -2.88
N ILE A 68 5.21 -1.49 -2.84
CA ILE A 68 6.32 -0.54 -2.84
C ILE A 68 6.43 0.19 -1.51
N LEU A 69 7.60 0.77 -1.22
CA LEU A 69 7.85 1.51 0.02
C LEU A 69 6.82 2.63 0.21
N GLY A 70 6.23 2.69 1.40
CA GLY A 70 5.22 3.68 1.77
C GLY A 70 3.78 3.25 1.54
N GLU A 71 3.52 2.19 0.77
CA GLU A 71 2.16 1.63 0.66
C GLU A 71 1.69 1.00 1.96
N SER A 72 0.37 1.00 2.15
CA SER A 72 -0.26 0.28 3.26
C SER A 72 -0.22 -1.22 2.99
N VAL A 73 0.49 -1.95 3.84
CA VAL A 73 0.77 -3.38 3.64
C VAL A 73 0.25 -4.25 4.78
N LEU A 74 0.15 -5.54 4.50
CA LEU A 74 -0.06 -6.60 5.48
C LEU A 74 0.86 -7.78 5.16
N GLY A 75 1.27 -8.50 6.19
CA GLY A 75 2.08 -9.70 6.07
C GLY A 75 1.23 -10.97 6.21
N PHE A 76 1.65 -12.00 5.53
CA PHE A 76 1.10 -13.34 5.68
C PHE A 76 2.23 -14.30 6.02
N ARG A 77 2.18 -14.95 7.20
CA ARG A 77 3.20 -15.89 7.66
C ARG A 77 3.03 -17.23 6.94
N ASN A 78 4.04 -17.63 6.20
CA ASN A 78 4.10 -18.92 5.52
C ASN A 78 4.51 -20.03 6.48
N SER A 79 4.32 -21.29 6.07
CA SER A 79 4.70 -22.47 6.85
C SER A 79 6.22 -22.64 7.03
N ASP A 80 7.02 -22.04 6.15
CA ASP A 80 8.49 -22.01 6.22
C ASP A 80 9.05 -20.89 7.12
N GLY A 81 8.15 -20.12 7.78
CA GLY A 81 8.51 -19.00 8.64
C GLY A 81 8.75 -17.68 7.91
N THR A 82 8.72 -17.65 6.58
CA THR A 82 8.80 -16.39 5.81
C THR A 82 7.52 -15.58 5.92
N ILE A 83 7.60 -14.26 5.73
CA ILE A 83 6.43 -13.38 5.68
C ILE A 83 6.28 -12.84 4.26
N THR A 84 5.19 -13.24 3.59
CA THR A 84 4.81 -12.64 2.30
C THR A 84 4.08 -11.33 2.56
N VAL A 85 4.58 -10.25 1.96
CA VAL A 85 4.04 -8.90 2.11
C VAL A 85 3.15 -8.57 0.92
N HIS A 86 1.91 -8.19 1.20
CA HIS A 86 0.93 -7.73 0.20
C HIS A 86 0.49 -6.30 0.49
N THR A 87 0.02 -5.58 -0.53
CA THR A 87 -0.75 -4.35 -0.30
C THR A 87 -2.09 -4.69 0.35
N ARG A 88 -2.61 -3.82 1.20
CA ARG A 88 -3.93 -4.04 1.85
C ARG A 88 -5.09 -4.10 0.86
N SER A 89 -4.96 -3.47 -0.30
CA SER A 89 -5.96 -3.49 -1.38
C SER A 89 -5.91 -4.75 -2.25
N CYS A 90 -4.94 -5.64 -2.04
CA CYS A 90 -4.75 -6.82 -2.88
C CYS A 90 -5.90 -7.82 -2.72
N PRO A 91 -6.61 -8.21 -3.80
CA PRO A 91 -7.68 -9.22 -3.71
C PRO A 91 -7.22 -10.57 -3.17
N ASN A 92 -5.99 -10.99 -3.53
CA ASN A 92 -5.42 -12.23 -3.02
C ASN A 92 -5.16 -12.16 -1.52
N ALA A 93 -4.70 -11.02 -1.01
CA ALA A 93 -4.53 -10.80 0.42
C ALA A 93 -5.86 -10.87 1.17
N ASN A 94 -6.91 -10.28 0.63
CA ASN A 94 -8.25 -10.35 1.21
C ASN A 94 -8.78 -11.79 1.27
N ASN A 95 -8.57 -12.57 0.21
CA ASN A 95 -8.94 -13.97 0.17
C ASN A 95 -8.14 -14.82 1.18
N LEU A 96 -6.85 -14.56 1.33
CA LEU A 96 -6.01 -15.21 2.34
C LEU A 96 -6.46 -14.84 3.75
N ALA A 97 -6.78 -13.56 3.97
CA ALA A 97 -7.28 -13.07 5.25
C ALA A 97 -8.58 -13.75 5.67
N ALA A 98 -9.49 -13.95 4.73
CA ALA A 98 -10.77 -14.62 5.00
C ALA A 98 -10.61 -16.10 5.36
N LYS A 99 -9.60 -16.79 4.80
CA LYS A 99 -9.37 -18.23 5.00
C LYS A 99 -8.44 -18.54 6.16
N PHE A 100 -7.43 -17.69 6.39
CA PHE A 100 -6.31 -17.95 7.30
C PHE A 100 -5.96 -16.69 8.10
N GLY A 101 -6.96 -16.10 8.76
CA GLY A 101 -6.81 -14.87 9.52
C GLY A 101 -5.77 -14.94 10.66
N ASP A 102 -5.56 -16.14 11.20
CA ASP A 102 -4.55 -16.46 12.23
C ASP A 102 -3.10 -16.28 11.75
N LYS A 103 -2.86 -16.38 10.43
CA LYS A 103 -1.54 -16.21 9.81
C LYS A 103 -1.22 -14.78 9.40
N ILE A 104 -2.18 -13.86 9.56
CA ILE A 104 -1.95 -12.45 9.25
C ILE A 104 -1.10 -11.81 10.34
N VAL A 105 -0.07 -11.11 9.91
CA VAL A 105 0.83 -10.35 10.79
C VAL A 105 0.84 -8.88 10.38
N SER A 106 1.01 -8.01 11.37
CA SER A 106 1.22 -6.59 11.11
C SER A 106 2.63 -6.38 10.59
N VAL A 107 2.76 -5.71 9.45
CA VAL A 107 4.05 -5.33 8.89
C VAL A 107 4.05 -3.83 8.59
N LYS A 108 5.20 -3.20 8.78
CA LYS A 108 5.41 -1.78 8.47
C LYS A 108 6.72 -1.63 7.71
N TRP A 109 6.77 -0.65 6.81
CA TRP A 109 8.01 -0.28 6.15
C TRP A 109 8.95 0.42 7.12
N ASP A 110 10.21 -0.01 7.13
CA ASP A 110 11.29 0.76 7.73
C ASP A 110 11.89 1.65 6.64
N LYS A 111 11.61 2.95 6.70
CA LYS A 111 12.07 3.91 5.68
C LYS A 111 13.58 4.07 5.66
N GLU A 112 14.24 3.99 6.81
CA GLU A 112 15.68 4.20 6.92
C GLU A 112 16.43 3.01 6.33
N LEU A 113 16.04 1.79 6.70
CA LEU A 113 16.67 0.56 6.23
C LEU A 113 16.38 0.24 4.76
N ASN A 114 15.33 0.82 4.18
CA ASN A 114 14.99 0.69 2.76
C ASN A 114 15.44 1.88 1.90
N SER A 115 16.18 2.84 2.49
CA SER A 115 16.72 3.97 1.74
C SER A 115 17.69 3.46 0.67
N GLY A 116 17.49 3.90 -0.59
CA GLY A 116 18.28 3.44 -1.75
C GLY A 116 17.74 2.20 -2.46
N SER A 117 16.70 1.55 -1.94
CA SER A 117 15.99 0.49 -2.65
C SER A 117 15.16 1.06 -3.80
N SER A 118 14.94 0.26 -4.84
CA SER A 118 14.03 0.60 -5.93
C SER A 118 13.02 -0.52 -6.14
N TYR A 119 11.79 -0.14 -6.40
CA TYR A 119 10.64 -1.02 -6.51
C TYR A 119 10.06 -0.97 -7.91
N LEU A 120 9.71 -2.13 -8.45
CA LEU A 120 9.08 -2.21 -9.76
C LEU A 120 7.60 -1.83 -9.62
N ALA A 121 7.20 -0.78 -10.34
CA ALA A 121 5.81 -0.35 -10.44
C ALA A 121 5.34 -0.40 -11.89
N ARG A 122 4.05 -0.62 -12.11
CA ARG A 122 3.39 -0.55 -13.40
C ARG A 122 2.34 0.55 -13.38
N ILE A 123 2.37 1.42 -14.39
CA ILE A 123 1.35 2.43 -14.65
C ILE A 123 0.67 2.09 -15.97
N SER A 124 -0.66 1.98 -15.95
CA SER A 124 -1.46 1.92 -17.16
C SER A 124 -1.67 3.33 -17.70
N LEU A 125 -1.53 3.50 -19.00
CA LEU A 125 -1.68 4.78 -19.68
C LEU A 125 -2.74 4.65 -20.76
N LYS A 126 -3.59 5.67 -20.87
CA LYS A 126 -4.59 5.78 -21.93
C LYS A 126 -4.76 7.24 -22.31
N GLY A 127 -5.10 7.48 -23.56
CA GLY A 127 -5.35 8.85 -24.02
C GLY A 127 -5.50 8.94 -25.54
N THR A 128 -5.57 10.17 -26.05
CA THR A 128 -5.65 10.46 -27.47
C THR A 128 -4.26 10.34 -28.10
N ASP A 129 -4.14 9.51 -29.14
CA ASP A 129 -2.89 9.39 -29.89
C ASP A 129 -2.58 10.67 -30.67
N ARG A 130 -1.33 11.09 -30.59
CA ARG A 130 -0.79 12.23 -31.33
C ARG A 130 0.72 12.12 -31.52
N ILE A 131 1.21 12.81 -32.54
CA ILE A 131 2.66 12.93 -32.77
C ILE A 131 3.32 13.53 -31.50
N GLY A 132 4.40 12.87 -31.04
CA GLY A 132 5.18 13.31 -29.90
C GLY A 132 4.68 12.81 -28.54
N MET A 133 3.56 12.08 -28.44
CA MET A 133 3.03 11.57 -27.17
C MET A 133 4.09 10.73 -26.42
N MET A 134 4.70 9.77 -27.10
CA MET A 134 5.74 8.93 -26.50
C MET A 134 6.95 9.75 -26.01
N ASN A 135 7.33 10.77 -26.77
CA ASN A 135 8.43 11.67 -26.38
C ASN A 135 8.07 12.46 -25.11
N ASP A 136 6.85 12.97 -25.00
CA ASP A 136 6.40 13.69 -23.81
C ASP A 136 6.36 12.78 -22.56
N ILE A 137 5.86 11.55 -22.70
CA ILE A 137 5.83 10.55 -21.63
C ILE A 137 7.25 10.22 -21.17
N THR A 138 8.16 9.89 -22.10
CA THR A 138 9.53 9.52 -21.75
C THR A 138 10.32 10.70 -21.19
N ARG A 139 10.09 11.92 -21.68
CA ARG A 139 10.70 13.14 -21.15
C ARG A 139 10.28 13.39 -19.71
N VAL A 140 8.98 13.31 -19.42
CA VAL A 140 8.48 13.50 -18.05
C VAL A 140 9.05 12.42 -17.12
N THR A 141 9.02 11.17 -17.52
CA THR A 141 9.47 10.05 -16.69
C THR A 141 10.97 10.10 -16.43
N SER A 142 11.78 10.16 -17.51
CA SER A 142 13.23 10.00 -17.40
C SER A 142 13.97 11.31 -17.15
N GLN A 143 13.57 12.44 -17.80
CA GLN A 143 14.32 13.70 -17.66
C GLN A 143 13.82 14.56 -16.52
N VAL A 144 12.49 14.64 -16.29
CA VAL A 144 11.91 15.48 -15.24
C VAL A 144 11.91 14.78 -13.89
N MET A 145 11.54 13.49 -13.86
CA MET A 145 11.44 12.71 -12.64
C MET A 145 12.68 11.87 -12.33
N ASN A 146 13.60 11.72 -13.28
CA ASN A 146 14.78 10.86 -13.17
C ASN A 146 14.43 9.42 -12.76
N ILE A 147 13.32 8.91 -13.32
CA ILE A 147 12.84 7.55 -13.07
C ILE A 147 13.28 6.64 -14.21
N ASN A 148 13.86 5.50 -13.88
CA ASN A 148 14.30 4.52 -14.85
C ASN A 148 13.13 3.68 -15.36
N ILE A 149 12.95 3.67 -16.68
CA ILE A 149 11.93 2.88 -17.37
C ILE A 149 12.51 1.50 -17.69
N ARG A 150 11.85 0.45 -17.24
CA ARG A 150 12.21 -0.93 -17.55
C ARG A 150 11.60 -1.39 -18.88
N ARG A 151 10.34 -1.04 -19.11
CA ARG A 151 9.56 -1.47 -20.29
C ARG A 151 8.48 -0.47 -20.60
N ILE A 152 8.25 -0.22 -21.86
CA ILE A 152 7.08 0.49 -22.38
C ILE A 152 6.38 -0.43 -23.36
N ASN A 153 5.06 -0.52 -23.24
CA ASN A 153 4.18 -1.19 -24.18
C ASN A 153 2.96 -0.29 -24.37
N LEU A 154 2.93 0.42 -25.50
CA LEU A 154 1.83 1.29 -25.88
C LEU A 154 1.41 0.93 -27.30
N GLY A 155 0.12 0.71 -27.51
CA GLY A 155 -0.51 0.55 -28.81
C GLY A 155 -1.37 1.77 -29.12
N ALA A 156 -1.57 2.05 -30.41
CA ALA A 156 -2.51 3.08 -30.85
C ALA A 156 -3.45 2.49 -31.89
N GLU A 157 -4.75 2.66 -31.66
CA GLU A 157 -5.80 2.23 -32.57
C GLU A 157 -6.91 3.27 -32.58
N GLU A 158 -7.42 3.60 -33.77
CA GLU A 158 -8.51 4.57 -33.96
C GLU A 158 -8.30 5.94 -33.28
N GLY A 159 -7.04 6.39 -33.19
CA GLY A 159 -6.69 7.68 -32.58
C GLY A 159 -6.65 7.67 -31.06
N ILE A 160 -6.74 6.51 -30.42
CA ILE A 160 -6.59 6.30 -28.98
C ILE A 160 -5.33 5.45 -28.77
N PHE A 161 -4.48 5.84 -27.84
CA PHE A 161 -3.44 4.96 -27.36
C PHE A 161 -3.81 4.36 -26.01
N ASP A 162 -3.40 3.12 -25.78
CA ASP A 162 -3.48 2.47 -24.49
C ASP A 162 -2.27 1.57 -24.27
N GLY A 163 -2.00 1.22 -23.02
CA GLY A 163 -0.94 0.31 -22.65
C GLY A 163 -0.39 0.55 -21.26
N PHE A 164 0.89 0.23 -21.07
CA PHE A 164 1.52 0.35 -19.74
C PHE A 164 3.01 0.68 -19.82
N ILE A 165 3.51 1.22 -18.70
CA ILE A 165 4.93 1.42 -18.45
C ILE A 165 5.30 0.69 -17.16
N ASP A 166 6.34 -0.15 -17.22
CA ASP A 166 7.03 -0.70 -16.06
C ASP A 166 8.25 0.16 -15.76
N LEU A 167 8.38 0.62 -14.51
CA LEU A 167 9.40 1.55 -14.08
C LEU A 167 9.87 1.28 -12.65
N TYR A 168 11.02 1.84 -12.28
CA TYR A 168 11.58 1.69 -10.95
C TYR A 168 11.41 2.97 -10.14
N VAL A 169 10.61 2.91 -9.06
CA VAL A 169 10.39 4.01 -8.13
C VAL A 169 11.04 3.73 -6.78
N ARG A 170 11.35 4.75 -6.01
CA ARG A 170 11.89 4.62 -4.66
C ARG A 170 10.79 4.34 -3.64
N ASP A 171 9.64 4.98 -3.81
CA ASP A 171 8.50 4.91 -2.89
C ASP A 171 7.19 5.29 -3.60
N ILE A 172 6.12 5.29 -2.82
CA ILE A 172 4.78 5.68 -3.29
C ILE A 172 4.71 7.16 -3.67
N ASP A 173 5.46 8.04 -2.99
CA ASP A 173 5.45 9.47 -3.27
C ASP A 173 6.05 9.77 -4.66
N ASP A 174 7.12 9.07 -5.03
CA ASP A 174 7.68 9.13 -6.39
C ASP A 174 6.65 8.71 -7.45
N LEU A 175 5.92 7.63 -7.19
CA LEU A 175 4.90 7.11 -8.10
C LEU A 175 3.74 8.09 -8.27
N GLU A 176 3.21 8.61 -7.16
CA GLU A 176 2.11 9.58 -7.19
C GLU A 176 2.51 10.89 -7.89
N ASN A 177 3.73 11.38 -7.64
CA ASN A 177 4.23 12.58 -8.30
C ASN A 177 4.39 12.37 -9.80
N LEU A 178 4.86 11.19 -10.23
CA LEU A 178 4.93 10.84 -11.65
C LEU A 178 3.54 10.80 -12.27
N MET A 179 2.57 10.14 -11.63
CA MET A 179 1.20 10.07 -12.13
C MET A 179 0.59 11.47 -12.30
N LYS A 180 0.75 12.35 -11.32
CA LYS A 180 0.30 13.75 -11.40
C LYS A 180 0.92 14.50 -12.59
N LYS A 181 2.20 14.29 -12.86
CA LYS A 181 2.91 14.94 -13.98
C LYS A 181 2.51 14.34 -15.35
N LEU A 182 2.27 13.04 -15.41
CA LEU A 182 1.80 12.40 -16.64
C LEU A 182 0.38 12.83 -16.98
N ALA A 183 -0.51 12.95 -15.99
CA ALA A 183 -1.89 13.39 -16.18
C ALA A 183 -2.04 14.82 -16.77
N VAL A 184 -1.01 15.67 -16.64
CA VAL A 184 -1.01 17.03 -17.22
C VAL A 184 -0.61 17.03 -18.70
N ILE A 185 -0.07 15.93 -19.24
CA ILE A 185 0.28 15.83 -20.66
C ILE A 185 -1.00 15.92 -21.51
N LYS A 186 -1.00 16.83 -22.47
CA LYS A 186 -2.17 17.03 -23.35
C LYS A 186 -2.53 15.72 -24.07
N GLY A 187 -3.77 15.28 -23.87
CA GLY A 187 -4.31 14.05 -24.48
C GLY A 187 -4.19 12.81 -23.56
N MET A 188 -3.64 12.93 -22.34
CA MET A 188 -3.67 11.87 -21.33
C MET A 188 -5.05 11.86 -20.63
N GLU A 189 -5.58 10.66 -20.33
CA GLU A 189 -6.81 10.43 -19.58
C GLU A 189 -6.54 9.85 -18.18
#